data_f87ba50d872347c31f116ba8d14d23c2
#
_entry.id   f87ba50d872347c31f116ba8d14d23c2
#
_cell.length_a   1.000
_cell.length_b   1.000
_cell.length_c   1.000
_cell.angle_alpha   90.00
_cell.angle_beta   90.00
_cell.angle_gamma   90.00
#
_symmetry.space_group_name_H-M   'P 1'
#
loop_
_entity.id
_entity.type
_entity.pdbx_description
1 polymer ?
#
loop_
_entity_poly.entity_id
_entity_poly.type
_entity_poly.pdbx_seq_one_letter_code
_entity_poly.pdbx_strand_id
1 'polypeptide(L)'
;MAPRVLPLPRQQSFNPPTVLNPFVHPGRLSAGDKLRIALQGIILLPLRAICITFILLLAWLSASIATFCQPGRGFLPLEGWRRRMIQTTLSSLTRTAYFVMGFQVKVKGKVASLPEAPIFVAAPHSSFFDGIICALTGMPSIVSRAENLSTPVFGTILRSLQPVAVSRQDPDSRKNTVAEITKRALSKGQWPQILIFPEGTCTNRSCLITFKQGAFLPGVPVQPVLLRYPNKLDTVTWTWQGYSFKELCIMTLCQIFTRLEVEFLPVHVPTEEEKSDPILFANRVRQIMANALNVPITDHTFEDCRLMISAGQLTLPMEAGLVEFTKISKKLNLKWNHVREQLDTFAAIASASKGGRIGIEEFAEYLKLPISDVLKELFLLFDRNGDGTIDFREYVIGLSILCNPANTEETIRMAFKKSIPSYSMDIALQSVCLVFFQALQIPGIAHRAAEC
;
A
#
# COMPACT_ATOMS: atom_id res chain seq x y z
N MET A 1 -29.19 38.76 -22.22
CA MET A 1 -28.09 37.82 -22.23
C MET A 1 -28.03 37.21 -20.83
N ALA A 2 -28.45 35.95 -20.68
CA ALA A 2 -28.35 35.26 -19.40
C ALA A 2 -26.86 34.95 -19.10
N PRO A 3 -26.39 35.17 -17.86
CA PRO A 3 -25.03 34.83 -17.50
C PRO A 3 -24.83 33.31 -17.67
N ARG A 4 -23.85 32.92 -18.48
CA ARG A 4 -23.38 31.53 -18.54
C ARG A 4 -22.88 31.16 -17.15
N VAL A 5 -23.61 30.29 -16.45
CA VAL A 5 -23.10 29.60 -15.29
C VAL A 5 -21.97 28.68 -15.78
N LEU A 6 -20.75 29.07 -15.50
CA LEU A 6 -19.61 28.18 -15.70
C LEU A 6 -19.81 26.96 -14.82
N PRO A 7 -19.81 25.72 -15.34
CA PRO A 7 -19.81 24.54 -14.48
C PRO A 7 -18.60 24.65 -13.56
N LEU A 8 -18.77 24.24 -12.30
CA LEU A 8 -17.65 24.10 -11.35
C LEU A 8 -16.50 23.41 -12.09
N PRO A 9 -15.27 23.96 -12.09
CA PRO A 9 -14.20 23.38 -12.86
C PRO A 9 -14.05 21.92 -12.46
N ARG A 10 -14.34 20.99 -13.38
CA ARG A 10 -14.04 19.57 -13.21
C ARG A 10 -12.54 19.48 -12.92
N GLN A 11 -12.20 19.35 -11.66
CA GLN A 11 -10.78 19.32 -11.30
C GLN A 11 -10.21 18.03 -11.86
N GLN A 12 -9.45 18.10 -12.95
CA GLN A 12 -8.74 16.96 -13.59
C GLN A 12 -7.99 16.09 -12.55
N SER A 13 -7.66 16.68 -11.40
CA SER A 13 -6.98 16.02 -10.30
C SER A 13 -7.80 14.97 -9.54
N PHE A 14 -9.08 14.82 -9.82
CA PHE A 14 -9.97 13.83 -9.21
C PHE A 14 -10.50 12.80 -10.22
N ASN A 15 -10.01 12.82 -11.47
CA ASN A 15 -10.35 11.79 -12.44
C ASN A 15 -9.96 10.40 -11.92
N PRO A 16 -10.72 9.35 -12.26
CA PRO A 16 -10.36 7.97 -11.92
C PRO A 16 -8.95 7.64 -12.39
N PRO A 17 -8.19 6.84 -11.65
CA PRO A 17 -6.86 6.43 -12.06
C PRO A 17 -6.93 5.63 -13.37
N THR A 18 -6.01 5.93 -14.30
CA THR A 18 -5.91 5.23 -15.59
C THR A 18 -5.25 3.86 -15.51
N VAL A 19 -4.70 3.52 -14.34
CA VAL A 19 -3.96 2.28 -14.09
C VAL A 19 -4.86 1.25 -13.43
N LEU A 20 -4.79 0.01 -13.89
CA LEU A 20 -5.47 -1.12 -13.29
C LEU A 20 -5.08 -1.27 -11.80
N ASN A 21 -6.02 -1.80 -11.00
CA ASN A 21 -5.82 -2.04 -9.57
C ASN A 21 -4.51 -2.77 -9.28
N PRO A 22 -3.52 -2.14 -8.62
CA PRO A 22 -2.22 -2.75 -8.36
C PRO A 22 -2.25 -3.84 -7.28
N PHE A 23 -3.32 -3.96 -6.51
CA PHE A 23 -3.44 -4.86 -5.36
C PHE A 23 -4.16 -6.17 -5.69
N VAL A 24 -4.51 -6.37 -6.96
CA VAL A 24 -5.22 -7.56 -7.46
C VAL A 24 -4.35 -8.27 -8.48
N HIS A 25 -4.23 -9.57 -8.33
CA HIS A 25 -3.61 -10.45 -9.32
C HIS A 25 -4.50 -11.67 -9.57
N PRO A 26 -5.46 -11.57 -10.50
CA PRO A 26 -6.30 -12.71 -10.85
C PRO A 26 -5.48 -13.74 -11.64
N GLY A 27 -4.79 -14.60 -10.93
CA GLY A 27 -4.04 -15.69 -11.52
C GLY A 27 -4.97 -16.62 -12.30
N ARG A 28 -4.81 -16.67 -13.62
CA ARG A 28 -5.57 -17.60 -14.48
C ARG A 28 -4.64 -18.70 -14.95
N LEU A 29 -4.79 -19.89 -14.36
CA LEU A 29 -4.11 -21.10 -14.82
C LEU A 29 -4.98 -21.78 -15.88
N SER A 30 -4.44 -22.03 -17.05
CA SER A 30 -5.07 -22.90 -18.05
C SER A 30 -5.12 -24.36 -17.56
N ALA A 31 -5.96 -25.18 -18.15
CA ALA A 31 -5.98 -26.61 -17.85
C ALA A 31 -4.62 -27.27 -18.09
N GLY A 32 -3.92 -26.85 -19.14
CA GLY A 32 -2.55 -27.32 -19.45
C GLY A 32 -1.54 -26.92 -18.39
N ASP A 33 -1.63 -25.68 -17.84
CA ASP A 33 -0.74 -25.24 -16.77
C ASP A 33 -0.98 -26.05 -15.48
N LYS A 34 -2.25 -26.32 -15.15
CA LYS A 34 -2.60 -27.15 -13.98
C LYS A 34 -2.05 -28.57 -14.11
N LEU A 35 -2.22 -29.18 -15.29
CA LEU A 35 -1.68 -30.53 -15.56
C LEU A 35 -0.15 -30.54 -15.47
N ARG A 36 0.51 -29.56 -16.07
CA ARG A 36 1.96 -29.43 -16.00
C ARG A 36 2.45 -29.27 -14.57
N ILE A 37 1.84 -28.39 -13.76
CA ILE A 37 2.16 -28.22 -12.34
C ILE A 37 1.98 -29.53 -11.58
N ALA A 38 0.87 -30.24 -11.81
CA ALA A 38 0.61 -31.52 -11.16
C ALA A 38 1.67 -32.58 -11.49
N LEU A 39 1.98 -32.76 -12.78
CA LEU A 39 2.99 -33.76 -13.21
C LEU A 39 4.39 -33.44 -12.67
N GLN A 40 4.81 -32.18 -12.76
CA GLN A 40 6.12 -31.75 -12.22
C GLN A 40 6.15 -31.84 -10.69
N GLY A 41 5.03 -31.57 -10.03
CA GLY A 41 4.87 -31.61 -8.58
C GLY A 41 5.10 -32.99 -7.96
N ILE A 42 4.78 -34.07 -8.67
CA ILE A 42 4.96 -35.44 -8.15
C ILE A 42 6.40 -35.69 -7.70
N ILE A 43 7.37 -35.21 -8.47
CA ILE A 43 8.81 -35.42 -8.17
C ILE A 43 9.40 -34.20 -7.46
N LEU A 44 9.17 -32.97 -7.99
CA LEU A 44 9.86 -31.78 -7.51
C LEU A 44 9.40 -31.37 -6.12
N LEU A 45 8.11 -31.44 -5.83
CA LEU A 45 7.55 -30.94 -4.58
C LEU A 45 8.09 -31.71 -3.36
N PRO A 46 8.04 -33.06 -3.27
CA PRO A 46 8.55 -33.78 -2.11
C PRO A 46 10.06 -33.61 -1.94
N LEU A 47 10.81 -33.69 -3.03
CA LEU A 47 12.30 -33.55 -2.98
C LEU A 47 12.68 -32.13 -2.47
N ARG A 48 12.10 -31.11 -3.05
CA ARG A 48 12.36 -29.71 -2.64
C ARG A 48 11.89 -29.43 -1.22
N ALA A 49 10.73 -29.94 -0.81
CA ALA A 49 10.22 -29.77 0.54
C ALA A 49 11.18 -30.35 1.59
N ILE A 50 11.72 -31.57 1.36
CA ILE A 50 12.70 -32.18 2.25
C ILE A 50 13.99 -31.33 2.33
N CYS A 51 14.54 -30.94 1.17
CA CYS A 51 15.74 -30.10 1.13
C CYS A 51 15.55 -28.75 1.80
N ILE A 52 14.44 -28.08 1.54
CA ILE A 52 14.13 -26.77 2.13
C ILE A 52 13.95 -26.88 3.65
N THR A 53 13.26 -27.93 4.13
CA THR A 53 13.09 -28.17 5.57
C THR A 53 14.46 -28.34 6.24
N PHE A 54 15.34 -29.11 5.63
CA PHE A 54 16.72 -29.29 6.14
C PHE A 54 17.49 -27.97 6.17
N ILE A 55 17.45 -27.19 5.08
CA ILE A 55 18.10 -25.87 5.01
C ILE A 55 17.54 -24.91 6.06
N LEU A 56 16.22 -24.90 6.28
CA LEU A 56 15.57 -24.07 7.30
C LEU A 56 16.00 -24.47 8.72
N LEU A 57 16.17 -25.77 8.99
CA LEU A 57 16.68 -26.24 10.27
C LEU A 57 18.13 -25.78 10.50
N LEU A 58 18.98 -25.87 9.49
CA LEU A 58 20.35 -25.34 9.57
C LEU A 58 20.39 -23.83 9.77
N ALA A 59 19.53 -23.10 9.07
CA ALA A 59 19.39 -21.65 9.22
C ALA A 59 18.90 -21.28 10.63
N TRP A 60 17.91 -22.00 11.14
CA TRP A 60 17.40 -21.82 12.51
C TRP A 60 18.48 -22.12 13.57
N LEU A 61 19.24 -23.22 13.42
CA LEU A 61 20.34 -23.56 14.32
C LEU A 61 21.42 -22.47 14.31
N SER A 62 21.83 -22.02 13.12
CA SER A 62 22.82 -20.95 12.96
C SER A 62 22.33 -19.63 13.59
N ALA A 63 21.08 -19.27 13.37
CA ALA A 63 20.46 -18.09 13.98
C ALA A 63 20.38 -18.20 15.50
N SER A 64 20.03 -19.39 16.03
CA SER A 64 19.95 -19.66 17.46
C SER A 64 21.32 -19.52 18.14
N ILE A 65 22.37 -20.05 17.53
CA ILE A 65 23.75 -19.93 18.03
C ILE A 65 24.20 -18.46 18.03
N ALA A 66 23.93 -17.72 16.95
CA ALA A 66 24.33 -16.31 16.84
C ALA A 66 23.61 -15.41 17.85
N THR A 67 22.37 -15.72 18.18
CA THR A 67 21.54 -14.94 19.10
C THR A 67 21.55 -15.45 20.54
N PHE A 68 22.27 -16.55 20.79
CA PHE A 68 22.38 -17.13 22.14
C PHE A 68 22.95 -16.13 23.14
N CYS A 69 22.34 -16.04 24.33
CA CYS A 69 22.71 -15.09 25.38
C CYS A 69 22.65 -13.60 25.01
N GLN A 70 21.87 -13.22 23.97
CA GLN A 70 21.56 -11.81 23.81
C GLN A 70 20.53 -11.34 24.87
N PRO A 71 20.75 -10.19 25.52
CA PRO A 71 19.77 -9.65 26.49
C PRO A 71 18.45 -9.38 25.74
N GLY A 72 17.37 -10.01 26.26
CA GLY A 72 16.04 -9.92 25.66
C GLY A 72 15.39 -8.57 25.86
N ARG A 73 14.96 -7.93 24.85
CA ARG A 73 14.13 -6.72 24.65
C ARG A 73 14.80 -5.50 24.05
N GLY A 74 16.10 -5.45 23.86
CA GLY A 74 16.75 -4.40 23.06
C GLY A 74 17.74 -5.04 22.11
N PHE A 75 17.62 -4.82 20.79
CA PHE A 75 18.65 -5.28 19.89
C PHE A 75 19.90 -4.44 20.12
N LEU A 76 20.95 -5.08 20.65
CA LEU A 76 22.31 -4.57 20.53
C LEU A 76 22.87 -5.02 19.17
N PRO A 77 23.69 -4.23 18.48
CA PRO A 77 24.27 -4.66 17.22
C PRO A 77 25.08 -5.93 17.42
N LEU A 78 24.88 -6.91 16.51
CA LEU A 78 25.71 -8.10 16.47
C LEU A 78 27.10 -7.73 15.98
N GLU A 79 28.12 -8.10 16.69
CA GLU A 79 29.52 -7.79 16.37
C GLU A 79 30.37 -9.05 16.21
N GLY A 80 31.57 -8.86 15.65
CA GLY A 80 32.60 -9.85 15.55
C GLY A 80 32.14 -11.12 14.78
N TRP A 81 32.44 -12.30 15.37
CA TRP A 81 32.17 -13.60 14.76
C TRP A 81 30.68 -13.88 14.56
N ARG A 82 29.81 -13.38 15.45
CA ARG A 82 28.35 -13.57 15.36
C ARG A 82 27.80 -12.91 14.10
N ARG A 83 28.15 -11.65 13.86
CA ARG A 83 27.76 -10.91 12.64
C ARG A 83 28.31 -11.62 11.40
N ARG A 84 29.59 -12.02 11.40
CA ARG A 84 30.20 -12.74 10.27
C ARG A 84 29.49 -14.07 10.01
N MET A 85 29.15 -14.83 11.05
CA MET A 85 28.41 -16.09 10.92
C MET A 85 27.04 -15.87 10.26
N ILE A 86 26.25 -14.87 10.71
CA ILE A 86 24.97 -14.55 10.09
C ILE A 86 25.17 -14.17 8.62
N GLN A 87 26.09 -13.27 8.33
CA GLN A 87 26.33 -12.81 6.97
C GLN A 87 26.78 -13.92 6.02
N THR A 88 27.63 -14.84 6.45
CA THR A 88 28.15 -15.91 5.59
C THR A 88 27.21 -17.11 5.54
N THR A 89 26.81 -17.64 6.71
CA THR A 89 26.05 -18.89 6.78
C THR A 89 24.61 -18.70 6.30
N LEU A 90 23.89 -17.70 6.82
CA LEU A 90 22.51 -17.44 6.37
C LEU A 90 22.44 -17.00 4.92
N SER A 91 23.41 -16.19 4.45
CA SER A 91 23.46 -15.80 3.03
C SER A 91 23.63 -17.04 2.13
N SER A 92 24.55 -17.93 2.48
CA SER A 92 24.79 -19.18 1.71
C SER A 92 23.57 -20.10 1.77
N LEU A 93 23.01 -20.33 2.95
CA LEU A 93 21.82 -21.18 3.12
C LEU A 93 20.61 -20.61 2.37
N THR A 94 20.40 -19.28 2.41
CA THR A 94 19.33 -18.64 1.67
C THR A 94 19.53 -18.78 0.16
N ARG A 95 20.73 -18.54 -0.37
CA ARG A 95 21.03 -18.76 -1.80
C ARG A 95 20.80 -20.22 -2.22
N THR A 96 21.22 -21.17 -1.38
CA THR A 96 20.98 -22.60 -1.61
C THR A 96 19.49 -22.92 -1.59
N ALA A 97 18.71 -22.34 -0.67
CA ALA A 97 17.27 -22.52 -0.63
C ALA A 97 16.60 -22.04 -1.92
N TYR A 98 16.95 -20.84 -2.41
CA TYR A 98 16.41 -20.34 -3.68
C TYR A 98 16.82 -21.22 -4.88
N PHE A 99 18.06 -21.70 -4.90
CA PHE A 99 18.51 -22.65 -5.92
C PHE A 99 17.69 -23.95 -5.89
N VAL A 100 17.51 -24.52 -4.70
CA VAL A 100 16.70 -25.74 -4.51
C VAL A 100 15.23 -25.50 -4.91
N MET A 101 14.66 -24.33 -4.60
CA MET A 101 13.31 -23.95 -5.05
C MET A 101 13.22 -23.78 -6.58
N GLY A 102 14.34 -23.78 -7.29
CA GLY A 102 14.39 -23.64 -8.75
C GLY A 102 14.53 -22.19 -9.23
N PHE A 103 14.89 -21.25 -8.37
CA PHE A 103 15.12 -19.87 -8.81
C PHE A 103 16.43 -19.74 -9.59
N GLN A 104 16.33 -19.16 -10.77
CA GLN A 104 17.45 -18.69 -11.57
C GLN A 104 17.60 -17.18 -11.35
N VAL A 105 18.50 -16.82 -10.44
CA VAL A 105 18.69 -15.42 -10.03
C VAL A 105 19.76 -14.78 -10.91
N LYS A 106 19.39 -13.75 -11.67
CA LYS A 106 20.30 -12.92 -12.43
C LYS A 106 20.50 -11.59 -11.72
N VAL A 107 21.74 -11.28 -11.37
CA VAL A 107 22.10 -10.03 -10.71
C VAL A 107 22.71 -9.07 -11.71
N LYS A 108 22.27 -7.82 -11.71
CA LYS A 108 22.80 -6.70 -12.51
C LYS A 108 23.21 -5.56 -11.59
N GLY A 109 24.23 -4.79 -12.01
CA GLY A 109 24.75 -3.68 -11.23
C GLY A 109 25.67 -4.10 -10.09
N LYS A 110 26.17 -3.12 -9.34
CA LYS A 110 27.09 -3.31 -8.21
C LYS A 110 26.37 -3.02 -6.91
N VAL A 111 26.46 -3.92 -5.96
CA VAL A 111 25.95 -3.71 -4.59
C VAL A 111 26.80 -2.64 -3.91
N ALA A 112 26.15 -1.59 -3.40
CA ALA A 112 26.82 -0.53 -2.66
C ALA A 112 27.27 -1.03 -1.29
N SER A 113 28.44 -0.56 -0.88
CA SER A 113 28.94 -0.78 0.46
C SER A 113 28.17 0.06 1.49
N LEU A 114 28.28 -0.30 2.75
CA LEU A 114 27.60 0.42 3.84
C LEU A 114 27.90 1.94 3.89
N PRO A 115 29.17 2.41 3.68
CA PRO A 115 29.45 3.84 3.61
C PRO A 115 28.85 4.53 2.37
N GLU A 116 28.70 3.79 1.23
CA GLU A 116 28.14 4.35 0.00
C GLU A 116 26.62 4.51 0.09
N ALA A 117 25.92 3.51 0.65
CA ALA A 117 24.47 3.56 0.84
C ALA A 117 24.04 2.76 2.09
N PRO A 118 23.72 3.42 3.19
CA PRO A 118 23.22 2.76 4.40
C PRO A 118 21.87 2.06 4.20
N ILE A 119 21.09 2.45 3.17
CA ILE A 119 19.73 1.95 2.93
C ILE A 119 19.60 1.43 1.51
N PHE A 120 19.06 0.20 1.39
CA PHE A 120 18.56 -0.35 0.14
C PHE A 120 17.04 -0.11 0.06
N VAL A 121 16.59 0.41 -1.08
CA VAL A 121 15.20 0.67 -1.38
C VAL A 121 14.76 -0.26 -2.50
N ALA A 122 13.99 -1.30 -2.19
CA ALA A 122 13.60 -2.34 -3.13
C ALA A 122 12.15 -2.18 -3.61
N ALA A 123 11.94 -2.17 -4.92
CA ALA A 123 10.62 -2.19 -5.56
C ALA A 123 10.70 -2.80 -6.97
N PRO A 124 9.58 -3.29 -7.53
CA PRO A 124 8.28 -3.46 -6.86
C PRO A 124 8.34 -4.59 -5.82
N HIS A 125 7.57 -4.44 -4.72
CA HIS A 125 7.36 -5.52 -3.77
C HIS A 125 6.16 -6.34 -4.20
N SER A 126 6.39 -7.58 -4.61
CA SER A 126 5.32 -8.40 -5.21
C SER A 126 5.21 -9.79 -4.61
N SER A 127 6.18 -10.19 -3.80
CA SER A 127 6.24 -11.56 -3.28
C SER A 127 7.04 -11.64 -1.98
N PHE A 128 6.77 -12.66 -1.19
CA PHE A 128 7.66 -13.04 -0.09
C PHE A 128 9.01 -13.58 -0.59
N PHE A 129 9.09 -13.98 -1.86
CA PHE A 129 10.36 -14.38 -2.50
C PHE A 129 11.28 -13.17 -2.78
N ASP A 130 10.82 -11.94 -2.64
CA ASP A 130 11.67 -10.74 -2.78
C ASP A 130 12.77 -10.68 -1.71
N GLY A 131 12.63 -11.47 -0.65
CA GLY A 131 13.64 -11.66 0.40
C GLY A 131 15.01 -12.18 -0.06
N ILE A 132 15.15 -12.64 -1.31
CA ILE A 132 16.48 -13.02 -1.89
C ILE A 132 17.47 -11.85 -1.83
N ILE A 133 17.01 -10.61 -1.88
CA ILE A 133 17.87 -9.43 -1.76
C ILE A 133 18.72 -9.51 -0.50
N CYS A 134 18.18 -10.01 0.62
CA CYS A 134 18.94 -10.19 1.85
C CYS A 134 20.21 -11.02 1.64
N ALA A 135 20.09 -12.13 0.90
CA ALA A 135 21.24 -13.00 0.61
C ALA A 135 22.23 -12.37 -0.37
N LEU A 136 21.78 -11.48 -1.24
CA LEU A 136 22.63 -10.78 -2.21
C LEU A 136 23.37 -9.58 -1.61
N THR A 137 22.83 -9.00 -0.52
CA THR A 137 23.36 -7.78 0.11
C THR A 137 23.98 -8.03 1.49
N GLY A 138 24.34 -9.28 1.81
CA GLY A 138 25.05 -9.62 3.06
C GLY A 138 24.17 -9.56 4.31
N MET A 139 22.91 -9.94 4.21
CA MET A 139 21.96 -10.03 5.32
C MET A 139 21.75 -8.69 6.04
N PRO A 140 21.16 -7.69 5.38
CA PRO A 140 20.84 -6.40 5.98
C PRO A 140 19.73 -6.54 7.03
N SER A 141 19.58 -5.53 7.87
CA SER A 141 18.39 -5.40 8.71
C SER A 141 17.17 -5.10 7.84
N ILE A 142 16.12 -5.87 8.00
CA ILE A 142 14.86 -5.65 7.27
C ILE A 142 13.86 -4.90 8.13
N VAL A 143 12.95 -4.16 7.50
CA VAL A 143 11.76 -3.63 8.18
C VAL A 143 10.67 -4.70 8.11
N SER A 144 10.24 -5.21 9.25
CA SER A 144 9.29 -6.32 9.34
C SER A 144 8.20 -6.05 10.37
N ARG A 145 7.06 -6.73 10.21
CA ARG A 145 6.01 -6.69 11.23
C ARG A 145 6.46 -7.38 12.50
N ALA A 146 6.08 -6.82 13.66
CA ALA A 146 6.43 -7.39 14.96
C ALA A 146 5.89 -8.81 15.14
N GLU A 147 4.70 -9.10 14.59
CA GLU A 147 4.07 -10.42 14.65
C GLU A 147 4.90 -11.52 13.97
N ASN A 148 5.65 -11.19 12.92
CA ASN A 148 6.51 -12.16 12.25
C ASN A 148 7.65 -12.67 13.14
N LEU A 149 8.07 -11.88 14.13
CA LEU A 149 9.16 -12.23 15.05
C LEU A 149 8.77 -13.32 16.05
N SER A 150 7.47 -13.53 16.29
CA SER A 150 6.94 -14.58 17.18
C SER A 150 6.68 -15.91 16.47
N THR A 151 6.82 -15.94 15.11
CA THR A 151 6.60 -17.16 14.33
C THR A 151 7.65 -18.23 14.69
N PRO A 152 7.26 -19.48 14.98
CA PRO A 152 8.21 -20.56 15.23
C PRO A 152 9.21 -20.73 14.10
N VAL A 153 10.47 -21.06 14.41
CA VAL A 153 11.59 -21.23 13.48
C VAL A 153 11.91 -19.94 12.70
N PHE A 154 10.98 -19.46 11.88
CA PHE A 154 11.16 -18.28 11.03
C PHE A 154 11.41 -17.00 11.84
N GLY A 155 10.71 -16.82 12.95
CA GLY A 155 10.92 -15.68 13.84
C GLY A 155 12.31 -15.64 14.46
N THR A 156 12.93 -16.77 14.75
CA THR A 156 14.32 -16.84 15.23
C THR A 156 15.31 -16.40 14.14
N ILE A 157 15.10 -16.88 12.90
CA ILE A 157 15.92 -16.47 11.76
C ILE A 157 15.77 -14.96 11.53
N LEU A 158 14.52 -14.43 11.56
CA LEU A 158 14.29 -13.00 11.42
C LEU A 158 14.96 -12.18 12.52
N ARG A 159 14.85 -12.59 13.79
CA ARG A 159 15.51 -11.89 14.91
C ARG A 159 17.02 -11.80 14.72
N SER A 160 17.65 -12.84 14.15
CA SER A 160 19.09 -12.82 13.89
C SER A 160 19.52 -11.77 12.85
N LEU A 161 18.62 -11.35 11.97
CA LEU A 161 18.82 -10.22 11.03
C LEU A 161 18.65 -8.86 11.70
N GLN A 162 18.33 -8.84 12.99
CA GLN A 162 18.09 -7.61 13.77
C GLN A 162 17.11 -6.64 13.08
N PRO A 163 15.88 -7.09 12.77
CA PRO A 163 14.93 -6.30 12.00
C PRO A 163 14.49 -5.06 12.75
N VAL A 164 14.06 -4.04 12.01
CA VAL A 164 13.30 -2.93 12.56
C VAL A 164 11.83 -3.38 12.63
N ALA A 165 11.33 -3.57 13.83
CA ALA A 165 9.98 -4.08 14.06
C ALA A 165 8.93 -2.95 13.94
N VAL A 166 7.85 -3.22 13.21
CA VAL A 166 6.69 -2.33 13.06
C VAL A 166 5.49 -2.99 13.70
N SER A 167 4.93 -2.39 14.75
CA SER A 167 3.67 -2.82 15.36
C SER A 167 2.50 -2.07 14.75
N ARG A 168 1.40 -2.78 14.45
CA ARG A 168 0.16 -2.14 13.98
C ARG A 168 -0.75 -1.70 15.13
N GLN A 169 -0.50 -2.22 16.32
CA GLN A 169 -1.30 -1.96 17.52
C GLN A 169 -0.79 -0.77 18.33
N ASP A 170 0.49 -0.41 18.17
CA ASP A 170 1.10 0.71 18.86
C ASP A 170 0.93 2.00 18.04
N PRO A 171 0.23 3.02 18.56
CA PRO A 171 0.05 4.32 17.89
C PRO A 171 1.39 5.01 17.57
N ASP A 172 2.40 4.84 18.43
CA ASP A 172 3.71 5.45 18.27
C ASP A 172 4.67 4.61 17.41
N SER A 173 4.26 3.42 16.99
CA SER A 173 5.10 2.50 16.22
C SER A 173 5.72 3.14 14.98
N ARG A 174 4.97 3.99 14.29
CA ARG A 174 5.48 4.69 13.09
C ARG A 174 6.63 5.62 13.44
N LYS A 175 6.49 6.40 14.52
CA LYS A 175 7.52 7.32 15.01
C LYS A 175 8.75 6.55 15.50
N ASN A 176 8.53 5.50 16.28
CA ASN A 176 9.59 4.64 16.82
C ASN A 176 10.36 3.92 15.70
N THR A 177 9.66 3.42 14.68
CA THR A 177 10.28 2.79 13.49
C THR A 177 11.17 3.77 12.74
N VAL A 178 10.70 4.98 12.49
CA VAL A 178 11.50 6.03 11.81
C VAL A 178 12.73 6.41 12.63
N ALA A 179 12.57 6.59 13.94
CA ALA A 179 13.69 6.91 14.83
C ALA A 179 14.75 5.79 14.81
N GLU A 180 14.33 4.51 14.83
CA GLU A 180 15.25 3.38 14.78
C GLU A 180 15.93 3.25 13.41
N ILE A 181 15.22 3.46 12.30
CA ILE A 181 15.82 3.51 10.96
C ILE A 181 16.88 4.61 10.90
N THR A 182 16.55 5.82 11.35
CA THR A 182 17.48 6.97 11.36
C THR A 182 18.71 6.69 12.21
N LYS A 183 18.52 6.18 13.42
CA LYS A 183 19.61 5.80 14.33
C LYS A 183 20.58 4.81 13.67
N ARG A 184 20.05 3.76 13.02
CA ARG A 184 20.86 2.73 12.38
C ARG A 184 21.54 3.23 11.12
N ALA A 185 20.85 3.98 10.28
CA ALA A 185 21.41 4.56 9.05
C ALA A 185 22.58 5.51 9.33
N LEU A 186 22.53 6.25 10.46
CA LEU A 186 23.57 7.19 10.89
C LEU A 186 24.64 6.56 11.79
N SER A 187 24.59 5.26 12.05
CA SER A 187 25.43 4.55 13.03
C SER A 187 26.91 4.37 12.61
N LYS A 188 27.32 4.86 11.44
CA LYS A 188 28.68 4.72 10.91
C LYS A 188 29.22 3.28 10.92
N GLY A 189 28.36 2.31 10.64
CA GLY A 189 28.75 0.91 10.50
C GLY A 189 28.55 0.03 11.73
N GLN A 190 28.08 0.54 12.85
CA GLN A 190 27.72 -0.27 14.01
C GLN A 190 26.57 -1.25 13.66
N TRP A 191 25.61 -0.81 12.86
CA TRP A 191 24.51 -1.61 12.35
C TRP A 191 24.73 -2.05 10.90
N PRO A 192 24.17 -3.18 10.46
CA PRO A 192 24.14 -3.52 9.04
C PRO A 192 23.32 -2.51 8.23
N GLN A 193 23.50 -2.52 6.90
CA GLN A 193 22.62 -1.79 5.99
C GLN A 193 21.15 -2.19 6.23
N ILE A 194 20.23 -1.32 5.86
CA ILE A 194 18.79 -1.54 6.05
C ILE A 194 18.17 -1.81 4.69
N LEU A 195 17.36 -2.87 4.58
CA LEU A 195 16.54 -3.14 3.40
C LEU A 195 15.10 -2.74 3.67
N ILE A 196 14.56 -1.86 2.82
CA ILE A 196 13.20 -1.35 2.93
C ILE A 196 12.46 -1.57 1.62
N PHE A 197 11.23 -2.11 1.72
CA PHE A 197 10.24 -2.11 0.65
C PHE A 197 9.29 -0.93 0.86
N PRO A 198 9.51 0.20 0.18
CA PRO A 198 8.84 1.46 0.51
C PRO A 198 7.34 1.47 0.18
N GLU A 199 6.87 0.57 -0.67
CA GLU A 199 5.45 0.37 -0.98
C GLU A 199 4.66 -0.09 0.26
N GLY A 200 5.28 -0.84 1.16
CA GLY A 200 4.70 -1.33 2.42
C GLY A 200 3.61 -2.39 2.25
N THR A 201 3.37 -2.84 1.03
CA THR A 201 2.48 -3.94 0.66
C THR A 201 2.93 -4.56 -0.65
N CYS A 202 2.46 -5.78 -0.94
CA CYS A 202 2.71 -6.40 -2.22
C CYS A 202 1.76 -5.87 -3.30
N THR A 203 2.30 -5.71 -4.53
CA THR A 203 1.60 -5.25 -5.72
C THR A 203 1.75 -6.25 -6.87
N ASN A 204 0.95 -6.09 -7.91
CA ASN A 204 1.04 -6.93 -9.12
C ASN A 204 2.11 -6.48 -10.11
N ARG A 205 2.97 -5.54 -9.75
CA ARG A 205 4.07 -4.97 -10.57
C ARG A 205 3.63 -4.16 -11.79
N SER A 206 2.34 -3.92 -11.97
CA SER A 206 1.85 -3.13 -13.13
C SER A 206 2.25 -1.65 -13.06
N CYS A 207 2.53 -1.16 -11.87
CA CYS A 207 2.94 0.22 -11.57
C CYS A 207 3.73 0.28 -10.27
N LEU A 208 4.37 1.42 -9.98
CA LEU A 208 4.89 1.72 -8.66
C LEU A 208 3.92 2.64 -7.93
N ILE A 209 3.45 2.19 -6.78
CA ILE A 209 2.58 2.97 -5.89
C ILE A 209 3.39 3.99 -5.09
N THR A 210 2.73 4.85 -4.35
CA THR A 210 3.37 5.87 -3.50
C THR A 210 4.29 5.25 -2.46
N PHE A 211 5.53 5.70 -2.38
CA PHE A 211 6.52 5.24 -1.43
C PHE A 211 6.31 5.85 -0.04
N LYS A 212 6.43 5.04 0.99
CA LYS A 212 6.47 5.51 2.39
C LYS A 212 7.79 6.20 2.69
N GLN A 213 7.73 7.26 3.46
CA GLN A 213 8.87 8.14 3.73
C GLN A 213 9.95 7.53 4.64
N GLY A 214 9.69 6.38 5.29
CA GLY A 214 10.59 5.80 6.29
C GLY A 214 12.02 5.56 5.83
N ALA A 215 12.25 5.28 4.55
CA ALA A 215 13.57 5.10 3.96
C ALA A 215 14.31 6.42 3.69
N PHE A 216 13.58 7.53 3.57
CA PHE A 216 14.05 8.82 3.06
C PHE A 216 14.22 9.88 4.15
N LEU A 217 13.50 9.72 5.26
CA LEU A 217 13.56 10.61 6.42
C LEU A 217 14.98 10.80 7.01
N PRO A 218 15.87 9.77 7.01
CA PRO A 218 17.24 9.97 7.49
C PRO A 218 18.10 10.91 6.63
N GLY A 219 17.68 11.24 5.40
CA GLY A 219 18.42 12.12 4.48
C GLY A 219 19.78 11.56 4.06
N VAL A 220 19.97 10.24 4.07
CA VAL A 220 21.21 9.56 3.69
C VAL A 220 21.13 8.99 2.27
N PRO A 221 22.29 8.69 1.63
CA PRO A 221 22.29 8.01 0.34
C PRO A 221 21.53 6.69 0.38
N VAL A 222 20.79 6.39 -0.68
CA VAL A 222 20.05 5.13 -0.84
C VAL A 222 20.45 4.43 -2.12
N GLN A 223 20.46 3.09 -2.11
CA GLN A 223 20.59 2.33 -3.35
C GLN A 223 19.25 1.74 -3.75
N PRO A 224 18.67 2.17 -4.90
CA PRO A 224 17.48 1.54 -5.44
C PRO A 224 17.79 0.14 -5.97
N VAL A 225 16.90 -0.82 -5.69
CA VAL A 225 17.02 -2.21 -6.10
C VAL A 225 15.74 -2.64 -6.81
N LEU A 226 15.86 -3.07 -8.05
CA LEU A 226 14.74 -3.49 -8.88
C LEU A 226 14.60 -5.01 -8.89
N LEU A 227 13.35 -5.46 -8.84
CA LEU A 227 12.97 -6.88 -8.92
C LEU A 227 12.11 -7.11 -10.16
N ARG A 228 12.50 -8.10 -10.97
CA ARG A 228 11.72 -8.54 -12.14
C ARG A 228 11.57 -10.05 -12.14
N TYR A 229 10.37 -10.52 -12.45
CA TYR A 229 10.05 -11.95 -12.60
C TYR A 229 9.62 -12.23 -14.04
N PRO A 230 10.57 -12.38 -15.00
CA PRO A 230 10.27 -12.55 -16.42
C PRO A 230 9.83 -13.99 -16.76
N ASN A 231 8.75 -14.44 -16.13
CA ASN A 231 8.20 -15.78 -16.33
C ASN A 231 6.88 -15.70 -17.12
N LYS A 232 6.66 -16.67 -18.02
CA LYS A 232 5.39 -16.78 -18.76
C LYS A 232 4.23 -17.10 -17.83
N LEU A 233 4.46 -17.98 -16.85
CA LEU A 233 3.50 -18.32 -15.81
C LEU A 233 3.93 -17.62 -14.52
N ASP A 234 3.06 -16.75 -14.01
CA ASP A 234 3.29 -16.06 -12.77
C ASP A 234 2.83 -16.93 -11.60
N THR A 235 3.78 -17.51 -10.88
CA THR A 235 3.55 -18.31 -9.68
C THR A 235 4.07 -17.64 -8.42
N VAL A 236 4.52 -16.37 -8.52
CA VAL A 236 5.21 -15.69 -7.41
C VAL A 236 4.45 -14.48 -6.87
N THR A 237 3.57 -13.87 -7.66
CA THR A 237 2.86 -12.65 -7.26
C THR A 237 1.88 -12.91 -6.13
N TRP A 238 2.13 -12.27 -5.01
CA TRP A 238 1.33 -12.38 -3.80
C TRP A 238 0.65 -11.05 -3.47
N THR A 239 -0.58 -10.91 -3.92
CA THR A 239 -1.42 -9.75 -3.63
C THR A 239 -2.57 -10.17 -2.70
N TRP A 240 -3.26 -9.18 -2.14
CA TRP A 240 -4.38 -9.46 -1.25
C TRP A 240 -5.48 -10.28 -1.93
N GLN A 241 -5.85 -9.88 -3.14
CA GLN A 241 -6.79 -10.65 -3.97
C GLN A 241 -6.00 -11.41 -5.04
N GLY A 242 -5.74 -12.67 -4.76
CA GLY A 242 -4.90 -13.54 -5.57
C GLY A 242 -4.74 -14.90 -4.91
N TYR A 243 -3.70 -15.60 -5.29
CA TYR A 243 -3.36 -16.90 -4.69
C TYR A 243 -2.94 -16.77 -3.22
N SER A 244 -3.33 -17.73 -2.40
CA SER A 244 -2.88 -17.84 -1.03
C SER A 244 -1.36 -18.15 -0.96
N PHE A 245 -0.76 -17.89 0.20
CA PHE A 245 0.65 -18.24 0.46
C PHE A 245 0.96 -19.72 0.14
N LYS A 246 0.09 -20.64 0.54
CA LYS A 246 0.26 -22.08 0.31
C LYS A 246 0.23 -22.44 -1.17
N GLU A 247 -0.73 -21.89 -1.90
CA GLU A 247 -0.86 -22.10 -3.35
C GLU A 247 0.38 -21.61 -4.10
N LEU A 248 0.87 -20.40 -3.79
CA LEU A 248 2.07 -19.86 -4.40
C LEU A 248 3.31 -20.70 -4.08
N CYS A 249 3.48 -21.14 -2.84
CA CYS A 249 4.56 -22.06 -2.48
C CYS A 249 4.50 -23.33 -3.31
N ILE A 250 3.35 -24.00 -3.36
CA ILE A 250 3.19 -25.26 -4.13
C ILE A 250 3.45 -25.01 -5.61
N MET A 251 2.80 -23.99 -6.19
CA MET A 251 2.96 -23.68 -7.61
C MET A 251 4.40 -23.38 -7.99
N THR A 252 5.13 -22.60 -7.17
CA THR A 252 6.52 -22.24 -7.42
C THR A 252 7.44 -23.45 -7.24
N LEU A 253 7.24 -24.26 -6.20
CA LEU A 253 8.03 -25.47 -5.96
C LEU A 253 7.80 -26.55 -7.03
N CYS A 254 6.68 -26.53 -7.72
CA CYS A 254 6.40 -27.41 -8.84
C CYS A 254 6.97 -26.93 -10.18
N GLN A 255 7.50 -25.70 -10.28
CA GLN A 255 8.16 -25.23 -11.52
C GLN A 255 9.58 -25.80 -11.61
N ILE A 256 10.02 -26.19 -12.82
CA ILE A 256 11.40 -26.64 -13.03
C ILE A 256 12.37 -25.50 -12.65
N PHE A 257 12.07 -24.30 -13.16
CA PHE A 257 12.79 -23.08 -12.79
C PHE A 257 11.85 -21.86 -12.78
N THR A 258 12.21 -20.87 -11.96
CA THR A 258 11.59 -19.56 -11.86
C THR A 258 12.66 -18.50 -12.04
N ARG A 259 12.53 -17.67 -13.06
CA ARG A 259 13.49 -16.59 -13.34
C ARG A 259 13.22 -15.39 -12.44
N LEU A 260 14.30 -14.86 -11.89
CA LEU A 260 14.30 -13.64 -11.09
C LEU A 260 15.50 -12.77 -11.48
N GLU A 261 15.25 -11.53 -11.85
CA GLU A 261 16.29 -10.54 -12.07
C GLU A 261 16.30 -9.54 -10.92
N VAL A 262 17.46 -9.32 -10.32
CA VAL A 262 17.70 -8.29 -9.31
C VAL A 262 18.71 -7.31 -9.89
N GLU A 263 18.32 -6.03 -9.97
CA GLU A 263 19.17 -4.99 -10.54
C GLU A 263 19.43 -3.90 -9.49
N PHE A 264 20.72 -3.70 -9.17
CA PHE A 264 21.19 -2.65 -8.31
C PHE A 264 21.49 -1.41 -9.15
N LEU A 265 20.65 -0.38 -9.01
CA LEU A 265 20.87 0.90 -9.68
C LEU A 265 22.02 1.68 -9.02
N PRO A 266 22.56 2.71 -9.68
CA PRO A 266 23.49 3.63 -9.05
C PRO A 266 22.95 4.20 -7.74
N VAL A 267 23.83 4.43 -6.77
CA VAL A 267 23.47 5.06 -5.50
C VAL A 267 22.91 6.45 -5.78
N HIS A 268 21.75 6.74 -5.19
CA HIS A 268 21.17 8.07 -5.20
C HIS A 268 21.59 8.82 -3.94
N VAL A 269 22.38 9.87 -4.13
CA VAL A 269 22.79 10.78 -3.06
C VAL A 269 21.79 11.94 -3.00
N PRO A 270 21.11 12.15 -1.85
CA PRO A 270 20.07 13.18 -1.78
C PRO A 270 20.66 14.59 -1.88
N THR A 271 19.98 15.46 -2.61
CA THR A 271 20.25 16.89 -2.66
C THR A 271 19.83 17.56 -1.34
N GLU A 272 20.21 18.80 -1.11
CA GLU A 272 19.78 19.55 0.10
C GLU A 272 18.25 19.73 0.14
N GLU A 273 17.60 19.89 -1.03
CA GLU A 273 16.15 19.93 -1.13
C GLU A 273 15.54 18.59 -0.69
N GLU A 274 16.10 17.46 -1.15
CA GLU A 274 15.62 16.13 -0.80
C GLU A 274 15.85 15.77 0.67
N LYS A 275 16.90 16.28 1.28
CA LYS A 275 17.14 16.13 2.72
C LYS A 275 16.10 16.89 3.55
N SER A 276 15.66 18.05 3.06
CA SER A 276 14.64 18.87 3.72
C SER A 276 13.21 18.38 3.46
N ASP A 277 12.96 17.73 2.30
CA ASP A 277 11.66 17.18 1.92
C ASP A 277 11.75 15.67 1.58
N PRO A 278 11.51 14.79 2.55
CA PRO A 278 11.50 13.35 2.34
C PRO A 278 10.45 12.85 1.35
N ILE A 279 9.38 13.63 1.09
CA ILE A 279 8.37 13.30 0.09
C ILE A 279 8.95 13.50 -1.31
N LEU A 280 9.64 14.61 -1.52
CA LEU A 280 10.35 14.89 -2.76
C LEU A 280 11.40 13.82 -3.05
N PHE A 281 12.20 13.47 -2.03
CA PHE A 281 13.21 12.42 -2.12
C PHE A 281 12.58 11.07 -2.53
N ALA A 282 11.54 10.64 -1.83
CA ALA A 282 10.81 9.41 -2.14
C ALA A 282 10.27 9.40 -3.58
N ASN A 283 9.69 10.51 -4.03
CA ASN A 283 9.14 10.63 -5.37
C ASN A 283 10.21 10.60 -6.47
N ARG A 284 11.36 11.25 -6.27
CA ARG A 284 12.48 11.19 -7.22
C ARG A 284 13.04 9.78 -7.35
N VAL A 285 13.28 9.09 -6.23
CA VAL A 285 13.74 7.69 -6.26
C VAL A 285 12.70 6.78 -6.90
N ARG A 286 11.42 6.96 -6.59
CA ARG A 286 10.32 6.22 -7.24
C ARG A 286 10.30 6.43 -8.75
N GLN A 287 10.48 7.67 -9.21
CA GLN A 287 10.52 7.99 -10.65
C GLN A 287 11.72 7.35 -11.35
N ILE A 288 12.90 7.37 -10.73
CA ILE A 288 14.10 6.69 -11.26
C ILE A 288 13.84 5.19 -11.41
N MET A 289 13.24 4.57 -10.39
CA MET A 289 12.93 3.14 -10.42
C MET A 289 11.84 2.81 -11.45
N ALA A 290 10.79 3.62 -11.55
CA ALA A 290 9.72 3.44 -12.52
C ALA A 290 10.22 3.55 -13.96
N ASN A 291 11.08 4.51 -14.26
CA ASN A 291 11.72 4.68 -15.57
C ASN A 291 12.58 3.45 -15.92
N ALA A 292 13.40 2.97 -14.99
CA ALA A 292 14.24 1.80 -15.19
C ALA A 292 13.45 0.49 -15.35
N LEU A 293 12.27 0.39 -14.72
CA LEU A 293 11.32 -0.71 -14.88
C LEU A 293 10.46 -0.59 -16.13
N ASN A 294 10.33 0.59 -16.69
CA ASN A 294 9.39 0.96 -17.75
C ASN A 294 7.93 0.70 -17.33
N VAL A 295 7.56 1.16 -16.13
CA VAL A 295 6.20 1.07 -15.59
C VAL A 295 5.71 2.46 -15.16
N PRO A 296 4.39 2.72 -15.18
CA PRO A 296 3.84 3.97 -14.68
C PRO A 296 3.94 4.06 -13.15
N ILE A 297 3.85 5.29 -12.62
CA ILE A 297 3.63 5.57 -11.20
C ILE A 297 2.17 5.88 -10.95
N THR A 298 1.68 5.59 -9.74
CA THR A 298 0.31 5.92 -9.32
C THR A 298 0.31 6.56 -7.95
N ASP A 299 -0.77 7.28 -7.62
CA ASP A 299 -0.96 7.88 -6.31
C ASP A 299 -1.60 6.93 -5.28
N HIS A 300 -1.81 5.68 -5.66
CA HIS A 300 -2.27 4.65 -4.74
C HIS A 300 -1.26 4.42 -3.61
N THR A 301 -1.77 4.06 -2.44
CA THR A 301 -0.98 3.84 -1.23
C THR A 301 -1.37 2.53 -0.55
N PHE A 302 -0.64 2.17 0.49
CA PHE A 302 -1.04 1.08 1.37
C PHE A 302 -2.40 1.35 2.05
N GLU A 303 -2.75 2.60 2.27
CA GLU A 303 -4.04 3.01 2.83
C GLU A 303 -5.19 2.65 1.87
N ASP A 304 -5.02 2.80 0.57
CA ASP A 304 -5.98 2.34 -0.45
C ASP A 304 -6.16 0.83 -0.41
N CYS A 305 -5.08 0.07 -0.27
CA CYS A 305 -5.13 -1.38 -0.09
C CYS A 305 -5.95 -1.75 1.16
N ARG A 306 -5.77 -1.03 2.27
CA ARG A 306 -6.54 -1.26 3.50
C ARG A 306 -8.02 -0.94 3.34
N LEU A 307 -8.36 0.15 2.64
CA LEU A 307 -9.75 0.52 2.34
C LEU A 307 -10.40 -0.53 1.42
N MET A 308 -9.69 -1.00 0.40
CA MET A 308 -10.14 -2.08 -0.47
C MET A 308 -10.48 -3.35 0.32
N ILE A 309 -9.61 -3.76 1.25
CA ILE A 309 -9.85 -4.90 2.14
C ILE A 309 -11.10 -4.67 2.99
N SER A 310 -11.23 -3.47 3.55
CA SER A 310 -12.38 -3.10 4.38
C SER A 310 -13.69 -3.08 3.58
N ALA A 311 -13.67 -2.59 2.35
CA ALA A 311 -14.83 -2.62 1.46
C ALA A 311 -15.30 -4.07 1.22
N GLY A 312 -14.37 -4.99 0.93
CA GLY A 312 -14.70 -6.41 0.79
C GLY A 312 -15.31 -7.04 2.07
N GLN A 313 -14.85 -6.62 3.25
CA GLN A 313 -15.42 -7.05 4.54
C GLN A 313 -16.86 -6.54 4.75
N LEU A 314 -17.20 -5.40 4.15
CA LEU A 314 -18.54 -4.79 4.18
C LEU A 314 -19.42 -5.24 3.01
N THR A 315 -19.05 -6.31 2.30
CA THR A 315 -19.77 -6.84 1.13
C THR A 315 -19.83 -5.91 -0.08
N LEU A 316 -19.06 -4.82 -0.08
CA LEU A 316 -18.87 -3.96 -1.25
C LEU A 316 -17.88 -4.60 -2.24
N PRO A 317 -17.95 -4.24 -3.53
CA PRO A 317 -16.84 -4.51 -4.45
C PRO A 317 -15.53 -3.97 -3.89
N MET A 318 -14.46 -4.76 -3.91
CA MET A 318 -13.18 -4.35 -3.29
C MET A 318 -12.60 -3.10 -3.95
N GLU A 319 -12.87 -2.90 -5.23
CA GLU A 319 -12.49 -1.71 -6.00
C GLU A 319 -13.09 -0.41 -5.44
N ALA A 320 -14.23 -0.49 -4.76
CA ALA A 320 -14.85 0.67 -4.11
C ALA A 320 -13.93 1.36 -3.09
N GLY A 321 -13.01 0.60 -2.47
CA GLY A 321 -12.03 1.14 -1.53
C GLY A 321 -10.83 1.87 -2.18
N LEU A 322 -10.72 1.90 -3.50
CA LEU A 322 -9.57 2.50 -4.21
C LEU A 322 -9.82 3.99 -4.48
N VAL A 323 -9.54 4.82 -3.51
CA VAL A 323 -9.85 6.26 -3.55
C VAL A 323 -8.64 7.16 -3.83
N GLU A 324 -7.46 6.61 -4.08
CA GLU A 324 -6.19 7.36 -4.13
C GLU A 324 -6.03 8.23 -2.86
N PHE A 325 -6.09 7.57 -1.72
CA PHE A 325 -6.17 8.19 -0.38
C PHE A 325 -5.18 9.35 -0.19
N THR A 326 -3.91 9.16 -0.58
CA THR A 326 -2.89 10.21 -0.39
C THR A 326 -3.22 11.48 -1.17
N LYS A 327 -3.75 11.35 -2.39
CA LYS A 327 -4.14 12.48 -3.23
C LYS A 327 -5.32 13.23 -2.65
N ILE A 328 -6.34 12.50 -2.23
CA ILE A 328 -7.55 13.06 -1.62
C ILE A 328 -7.21 13.67 -0.26
N SER A 329 -6.51 12.94 0.60
CA SER A 329 -6.11 13.40 1.93
C SER A 329 -5.29 14.68 1.90
N LYS A 330 -4.34 14.80 0.95
CA LYS A 330 -3.52 16.01 0.79
C LYS A 330 -4.36 17.22 0.36
N LYS A 331 -5.36 17.02 -0.52
CA LYS A 331 -6.19 18.13 -1.05
C LYS A 331 -7.30 18.54 -0.09
N LEU A 332 -7.89 17.59 0.61
CA LEU A 332 -9.10 17.80 1.43
C LEU A 332 -8.79 17.72 2.94
N ASN A 333 -7.53 17.59 3.33
CA ASN A 333 -7.07 17.46 4.72
C ASN A 333 -7.79 16.34 5.51
N LEU A 334 -8.08 15.22 4.85
CA LEU A 334 -8.78 14.09 5.46
C LEU A 334 -7.84 13.16 6.20
N LYS A 335 -8.27 12.70 7.39
CA LYS A 335 -7.55 11.69 8.19
C LYS A 335 -8.06 10.29 7.85
N TRP A 336 -7.19 9.27 8.01
CA TRP A 336 -7.52 7.87 7.78
C TRP A 336 -8.81 7.40 8.48
N ASN A 337 -8.94 7.69 9.77
CA ASN A 337 -10.10 7.24 10.57
C ASN A 337 -11.40 7.82 10.01
N HIS A 338 -11.39 9.08 9.60
CA HIS A 338 -12.56 9.75 9.04
C HIS A 338 -13.00 9.09 7.71
N VAL A 339 -12.05 8.82 6.80
CA VAL A 339 -12.37 8.14 5.54
C VAL A 339 -12.86 6.70 5.78
N ARG A 340 -12.36 6.05 6.83
CA ARG A 340 -12.81 4.69 7.21
C ARG A 340 -14.26 4.70 7.73
N GLU A 341 -14.63 5.67 8.55
CA GLU A 341 -16.01 5.86 9.02
C GLU A 341 -16.96 6.18 7.87
N GLN A 342 -16.53 7.00 6.92
CA GLN A 342 -17.29 7.27 5.71
C GLN A 342 -17.51 6.05 4.84
N LEU A 343 -16.57 5.10 4.80
CA LEU A 343 -16.76 3.82 4.10
C LEU A 343 -17.85 2.98 4.76
N ASP A 344 -17.94 2.96 6.08
CA ASP A 344 -18.98 2.23 6.80
C ASP A 344 -20.37 2.82 6.50
N THR A 345 -20.49 4.17 6.48
CA THR A 345 -21.72 4.88 6.13
C THR A 345 -22.11 4.64 4.67
N PHE A 346 -21.17 4.75 3.76
CA PHE A 346 -21.39 4.49 2.33
C PHE A 346 -21.87 3.05 2.09
N ALA A 347 -21.27 2.07 2.79
CA ALA A 347 -21.68 0.67 2.67
C ALA A 347 -23.12 0.46 3.13
N ALA A 348 -23.56 1.14 4.18
CA ALA A 348 -24.94 1.05 4.65
C ALA A 348 -25.93 1.58 3.61
N ILE A 349 -25.60 2.67 2.89
CA ILE A 349 -26.44 3.24 1.84
C ILE A 349 -26.42 2.33 0.58
N ALA A 350 -25.22 1.93 0.15
CA ALA A 350 -25.01 1.16 -1.08
C ALA A 350 -25.41 -0.33 -0.94
N SER A 351 -25.73 -0.80 0.27
CA SER A 351 -26.13 -2.20 0.52
C SER A 351 -27.39 -2.63 -0.24
N ALA A 352 -28.29 -1.69 -0.54
CA ALA A 352 -29.50 -1.92 -1.31
C ALA A 352 -29.24 -2.00 -2.83
N SER A 353 -28.11 -1.48 -3.32
CA SER A 353 -27.81 -1.40 -4.76
C SER A 353 -26.98 -2.59 -5.25
N LYS A 354 -27.26 -3.03 -6.49
CA LYS A 354 -26.44 -4.03 -7.18
C LYS A 354 -25.16 -3.34 -7.70
N GLY A 355 -24.02 -3.61 -7.08
CA GLY A 355 -22.73 -3.13 -7.56
C GLY A 355 -21.98 -2.20 -6.61
N GLY A 356 -22.52 -1.91 -5.42
CA GLY A 356 -21.84 -1.09 -4.39
C GLY A 356 -21.67 0.37 -4.78
N ARG A 357 -22.62 0.91 -5.54
CA ARG A 357 -22.77 2.33 -5.91
C ARG A 357 -24.11 2.83 -5.44
N ILE A 358 -24.22 4.12 -5.21
CA ILE A 358 -25.47 4.76 -4.75
C ILE A 358 -26.15 5.39 -5.95
N GLY A 359 -27.37 4.96 -6.29
CA GLY A 359 -28.25 5.63 -7.23
C GLY A 359 -29.04 6.76 -6.58
N ILE A 360 -29.82 7.51 -7.38
CA ILE A 360 -30.62 8.62 -6.87
C ILE A 360 -31.72 8.13 -5.91
N GLU A 361 -32.21 6.92 -6.08
CA GLU A 361 -33.26 6.33 -5.26
C GLU A 361 -32.75 6.01 -3.86
N GLU A 362 -31.59 5.32 -3.74
CA GLU A 362 -30.95 5.01 -2.47
C GLU A 362 -30.48 6.30 -1.77
N PHE A 363 -30.02 7.29 -2.54
CA PHE A 363 -29.63 8.59 -2.00
C PHE A 363 -30.82 9.36 -1.41
N ALA A 364 -31.97 9.32 -2.11
CA ALA A 364 -33.22 9.91 -1.64
C ALA A 364 -33.73 9.23 -0.36
N GLU A 365 -33.72 7.92 -0.32
CA GLU A 365 -34.12 7.10 0.84
C GLU A 365 -33.24 7.40 2.06
N TYR A 366 -31.93 7.44 1.86
CA TYR A 366 -30.97 7.76 2.94
C TYR A 366 -31.20 9.15 3.53
N LEU A 367 -31.42 10.15 2.69
CA LEU A 367 -31.67 11.52 3.13
C LEU A 367 -33.13 11.73 3.60
N LYS A 368 -34.02 10.74 3.42
CA LYS A 368 -35.46 10.83 3.70
C LYS A 368 -36.13 12.02 2.98
N LEU A 369 -35.69 12.27 1.75
CA LEU A 369 -36.19 13.33 0.89
C LEU A 369 -36.90 12.76 -0.34
N PRO A 370 -37.98 13.42 -0.84
CA PRO A 370 -38.57 13.01 -2.10
C PRO A 370 -37.64 13.32 -3.27
N ILE A 371 -37.72 12.51 -4.33
CA ILE A 371 -36.98 12.79 -5.58
C ILE A 371 -37.57 14.05 -6.21
N SER A 372 -36.85 15.13 -6.07
CA SER A 372 -37.17 16.46 -6.58
C SER A 372 -36.03 17.00 -7.44
N ASP A 373 -36.23 18.07 -8.17
CA ASP A 373 -35.15 18.66 -8.97
C ASP A 373 -34.01 19.19 -8.08
N VAL A 374 -34.33 19.61 -6.85
CA VAL A 374 -33.37 20.00 -5.82
C VAL A 374 -32.49 18.81 -5.42
N LEU A 375 -33.11 17.63 -5.19
CA LEU A 375 -32.35 16.42 -4.87
C LEU A 375 -31.47 15.96 -6.04
N LYS A 376 -31.99 16.10 -7.28
CA LYS A 376 -31.18 15.77 -8.48
C LYS A 376 -29.95 16.67 -8.61
N GLU A 377 -30.10 17.98 -8.35
CA GLU A 377 -28.96 18.91 -8.34
C GLU A 377 -27.95 18.58 -7.22
N LEU A 378 -28.45 18.23 -6.03
CA LEU A 378 -27.60 17.77 -4.93
C LEU A 378 -26.86 16.48 -5.30
N PHE A 379 -27.56 15.52 -5.92
CA PHE A 379 -26.96 14.27 -6.40
C PHE A 379 -25.84 14.54 -7.42
N LEU A 380 -26.03 15.47 -8.35
CA LEU A 380 -25.02 15.85 -9.34
C LEU A 380 -23.77 16.51 -8.74
N LEU A 381 -23.80 17.00 -7.50
CA LEU A 381 -22.60 17.45 -6.80
C LEU A 381 -21.70 16.28 -6.44
N PHE A 382 -22.30 15.13 -6.18
CA PHE A 382 -21.57 13.89 -5.89
C PHE A 382 -21.23 13.11 -7.17
N ASP A 383 -22.19 12.87 -8.06
CA ASP A 383 -22.00 12.22 -9.37
C ASP A 383 -21.18 13.11 -10.31
N ARG A 384 -19.87 13.07 -10.15
CA ARG A 384 -18.93 13.96 -10.83
C ARG A 384 -18.57 13.50 -12.25
N ASN A 385 -18.69 12.22 -12.51
CA ASN A 385 -18.44 11.64 -13.83
C ASN A 385 -19.70 11.64 -14.70
N GLY A 386 -20.89 11.83 -14.11
CA GLY A 386 -22.18 11.92 -14.79
C GLY A 386 -22.70 10.57 -15.26
N ASP A 387 -22.33 9.47 -14.58
CA ASP A 387 -22.78 8.11 -14.93
C ASP A 387 -24.12 7.73 -14.28
N GLY A 388 -24.71 8.62 -13.49
CA GLY A 388 -25.99 8.42 -12.79
C GLY A 388 -25.86 7.62 -11.49
N THR A 389 -24.64 7.38 -11.02
CA THR A 389 -24.37 6.70 -9.76
C THR A 389 -23.24 7.39 -9.00
N ILE A 390 -23.22 7.27 -7.67
CA ILE A 390 -22.16 7.80 -6.81
C ILE A 390 -21.29 6.63 -6.35
N ASP A 391 -20.00 6.63 -6.68
CA ASP A 391 -19.03 5.72 -6.12
C ASP A 391 -18.46 6.23 -4.79
N PHE A 392 -17.72 5.39 -4.05
CA PHE A 392 -17.19 5.78 -2.74
C PHE A 392 -16.21 6.96 -2.82
N ARG A 393 -15.43 7.07 -3.88
CA ARG A 393 -14.49 8.17 -4.09
C ARG A 393 -15.25 9.50 -4.29
N GLU A 394 -16.28 9.47 -5.12
CA GLU A 394 -17.17 10.61 -5.36
C GLU A 394 -17.91 11.03 -4.10
N TYR A 395 -18.38 10.05 -3.33
CA TYR A 395 -19.02 10.28 -2.03
C TYR A 395 -18.09 11.00 -1.04
N VAL A 396 -16.85 10.51 -0.87
CA VAL A 396 -15.85 11.15 0.02
C VAL A 396 -15.52 12.56 -0.44
N ILE A 397 -15.36 12.78 -1.74
CA ILE A 397 -15.06 14.10 -2.30
C ILE A 397 -16.25 15.05 -2.09
N GLY A 398 -17.46 14.60 -2.41
CA GLY A 398 -18.70 15.39 -2.24
C GLY A 398 -18.89 15.83 -0.81
N LEU A 399 -18.79 14.90 0.15
CA LEU A 399 -18.86 15.21 1.57
C LEU A 399 -17.81 16.25 2.00
N SER A 400 -16.58 16.08 1.56
CA SER A 400 -15.49 16.97 1.95
C SER A 400 -15.65 18.39 1.40
N ILE A 401 -16.27 18.53 0.23
CA ILE A 401 -16.61 19.84 -0.34
C ILE A 401 -17.74 20.48 0.45
N LEU A 402 -18.78 19.74 0.78
CA LEU A 402 -19.94 20.23 1.53
C LEU A 402 -19.62 20.53 2.99
N CYS A 403 -18.74 19.75 3.61
CA CYS A 403 -18.36 19.93 5.02
C CYS A 403 -17.26 20.99 5.24
N ASN A 404 -16.76 21.64 4.19
CA ASN A 404 -15.76 22.70 4.33
C ASN A 404 -16.45 24.04 4.64
N PRO A 405 -16.29 24.60 5.86
CA PRO A 405 -17.00 25.81 6.28
C PRO A 405 -16.79 27.05 5.37
N ALA A 406 -15.62 27.11 4.71
CA ALA A 406 -15.29 28.23 3.80
C ALA A 406 -16.09 28.21 2.48
N ASN A 407 -16.62 27.05 2.08
CA ASN A 407 -17.26 26.86 0.78
C ASN A 407 -18.75 26.45 0.88
N THR A 408 -19.24 26.13 2.07
CA THR A 408 -20.53 25.45 2.25
C THR A 408 -21.69 26.32 1.76
N GLU A 409 -21.79 27.56 2.21
CA GLU A 409 -22.89 28.45 1.87
C GLU A 409 -22.87 28.85 0.40
N GLU A 410 -21.70 29.20 -0.13
CA GLU A 410 -21.55 29.63 -1.52
C GLU A 410 -21.74 28.46 -2.51
N THR A 411 -21.26 27.25 -2.16
CA THR A 411 -21.42 26.05 -2.97
C THR A 411 -22.88 25.58 -3.01
N ILE A 412 -23.57 25.63 -1.86
CA ILE A 412 -24.99 25.28 -1.77
C ILE A 412 -25.82 26.36 -2.48
N ARG A 413 -25.54 27.64 -2.28
CA ARG A 413 -26.21 28.73 -3.02
C ARG A 413 -26.01 28.62 -4.53
N MET A 414 -24.83 28.25 -5.01
CA MET A 414 -24.58 28.04 -6.45
C MET A 414 -25.32 26.84 -7.01
N ALA A 415 -25.43 25.73 -6.26
CA ALA A 415 -26.18 24.56 -6.68
C ALA A 415 -27.67 24.83 -6.82
N PHE A 416 -28.23 25.61 -5.91
CA PHE A 416 -29.67 25.90 -5.88
C PHE A 416 -30.10 27.18 -6.62
N LYS A 417 -29.17 28.00 -7.13
CA LYS A 417 -29.46 29.29 -7.78
C LYS A 417 -30.33 29.21 -9.03
N LYS A 418 -30.47 28.02 -9.63
CA LYS A 418 -31.28 27.78 -10.83
C LYS A 418 -32.72 27.36 -10.56
N SER A 419 -33.01 26.78 -9.40
CA SER A 419 -34.21 25.98 -9.20
C SER A 419 -35.28 26.63 -8.30
N ILE A 420 -34.94 27.70 -7.55
CA ILE A 420 -35.85 28.28 -6.56
C ILE A 420 -35.90 29.83 -6.63
N PRO A 421 -37.09 30.46 -6.57
CA PRO A 421 -37.21 31.92 -6.43
C PRO A 421 -36.55 32.39 -5.13
N SER A 422 -35.88 33.54 -5.18
CA SER A 422 -34.99 34.06 -4.13
C SER A 422 -35.55 34.12 -2.70
N TYR A 423 -36.87 34.20 -2.52
CA TYR A 423 -37.50 34.27 -1.20
C TYR A 423 -37.75 32.92 -0.51
N SER A 424 -37.80 31.82 -1.27
CA SER A 424 -37.95 30.44 -0.74
C SER A 424 -36.62 29.74 -0.57
N MET A 425 -35.55 30.34 -1.05
CA MET A 425 -34.24 29.70 -1.14
C MET A 425 -33.58 29.48 0.22
N ASP A 426 -33.69 30.46 1.13
CA ASP A 426 -33.04 30.36 2.44
C ASP A 426 -33.70 29.29 3.34
N ILE A 427 -35.04 29.17 3.27
CA ILE A 427 -35.76 28.13 4.04
C ILE A 427 -35.53 26.72 3.48
N ALA A 428 -35.56 26.58 2.16
CA ALA A 428 -35.27 25.30 1.51
C ALA A 428 -33.80 24.87 1.72
N LEU A 429 -32.88 25.83 1.65
CA LEU A 429 -31.46 25.63 1.91
C LEU A 429 -31.20 25.20 3.36
N GLN A 430 -31.79 25.90 4.34
CA GLN A 430 -31.66 25.56 5.74
C GLN A 430 -32.25 24.18 6.04
N SER A 431 -33.42 23.86 5.47
CA SER A 431 -34.06 22.56 5.67
C SER A 431 -33.24 21.40 5.07
N VAL A 432 -32.72 21.56 3.85
CA VAL A 432 -31.89 20.55 3.18
C VAL A 432 -30.55 20.42 3.89
N CYS A 433 -29.92 21.53 4.28
CA CYS A 433 -28.69 21.50 5.05
C CYS A 433 -28.88 20.83 6.42
N LEU A 434 -29.96 21.18 7.13
CA LEU A 434 -30.24 20.61 8.44
C LEU A 434 -30.51 19.11 8.36
N VAL A 435 -31.34 18.67 7.42
CA VAL A 435 -31.61 17.23 7.18
C VAL A 435 -30.37 16.51 6.71
N PHE A 436 -29.58 17.10 5.83
CA PHE A 436 -28.34 16.52 5.32
C PHE A 436 -27.29 16.36 6.43
N PHE A 437 -27.08 17.39 7.26
CA PHE A 437 -26.16 17.33 8.39
C PHE A 437 -26.65 16.42 9.52
N GLN A 438 -27.95 16.32 9.74
CA GLN A 438 -28.54 15.36 10.68
C GLN A 438 -28.40 13.91 10.19
N ALA A 439 -28.67 13.67 8.91
CA ALA A 439 -28.53 12.34 8.29
C ALA A 439 -27.07 11.86 8.30
N LEU A 440 -26.10 12.75 8.12
CA LEU A 440 -24.68 12.44 8.12
C LEU A 440 -24.07 12.28 9.51
N GLN A 441 -24.81 12.50 10.59
CA GLN A 441 -24.35 12.43 11.99
C GLN A 441 -22.99 13.13 12.23
N ILE A 442 -22.76 14.30 11.59
CA ILE A 442 -21.48 15.02 11.70
C ILE A 442 -21.46 15.77 13.06
N PRO A 443 -20.58 15.35 14.01
CA PRO A 443 -20.49 16.01 15.31
C PRO A 443 -20.01 17.46 15.16
N GLY A 444 -20.72 18.43 15.73
CA GLY A 444 -20.28 19.82 15.89
C GLY A 444 -20.81 20.84 14.88
N ILE A 445 -21.57 20.44 13.85
CA ILE A 445 -22.16 21.39 12.89
C ILE A 445 -23.65 21.64 13.16
N ALA A 446 -24.35 20.68 13.77
CA ALA A 446 -25.77 20.86 14.13
C ALA A 446 -26.03 22.04 15.08
N HIS A 447 -25.06 22.46 15.90
CA HIS A 447 -25.18 23.61 16.80
C HIS A 447 -25.06 24.97 16.09
N ARG A 448 -24.38 25.05 14.93
CA ARG A 448 -24.18 26.28 14.17
C ARG A 448 -25.27 26.55 13.13
N ALA A 449 -25.91 25.48 12.64
CA ALA A 449 -27.03 25.61 11.70
C ALA A 449 -28.33 26.14 12.36
N ALA A 450 -28.42 26.13 13.70
CA ALA A 450 -29.53 26.71 14.47
C ALA A 450 -29.31 28.21 14.82
N GLU A 451 -28.09 28.73 14.60
CA GLU A 451 -27.73 30.15 14.88
C GLU A 451 -27.65 31.01 13.61
N CYS A 452 -27.85 30.45 12.42
CA CYS A 452 -28.09 31.17 11.16
C CYS A 452 -29.55 31.13 10.76
#